data_4254e7b9de8726cf6017aaf4671dc5f9
#
_entry.id   4254e7b9de8726cf6017aaf4671dc5f9
#
_cell.length_a   1.000
_cell.length_b   1.000
_cell.length_c   1.000
_cell.angle_alpha   90.00
_cell.angle_beta   90.00
_cell.angle_gamma   90.00
#
_symmetry.space_group_name_H-M   'P 1'
#
loop_
_entity.id
_entity.type
_entity.pdbx_description
1 polymer ?
#
loop_
_entity_poly.entity_id
_entity_poly.type
_entity_poly.pdbx_seq_one_letter_code
_entity_poly.pdbx_strand_id
1 'polypeptide(L)'
;MHGPQECMGNIIELCAAHLYPDPKSYLGFTMCLTRDYKDIPQRSLVEDCALEHGLDFGKLNECTVAESGGVAMGWLRDSVRRSTEAGVTKSCTVRLNEEIYCIRDGGKWTDCPNGPGVNDLVIAIEKQYQQSASSTAGKSPSIAH
;
A
#
# COMPACT_ATOMS: atom_id res chain seq x y z
N MET A 1 10.27 13.67 6.08
CA MET A 1 11.00 13.03 4.96
C MET A 1 12.46 12.89 5.34
N HIS A 2 13.03 11.71 5.18
CA HIS A 2 14.39 11.37 5.63
C HIS A 2 15.42 11.42 4.49
N GLY A 3 15.10 12.09 3.39
CA GLY A 3 16.03 12.38 2.30
C GLY A 3 15.73 11.66 0.98
N PRO A 4 16.64 11.78 -0.03
CA PRO A 4 16.44 11.23 -1.37
C PRO A 4 16.29 9.71 -1.42
N GLN A 5 16.91 8.99 -0.49
CA GLN A 5 16.83 7.53 -0.41
C GLN A 5 15.41 7.06 -0.08
N GLU A 6 14.72 7.71 0.84
CA GLU A 6 13.32 7.43 1.14
C GLU A 6 12.43 7.68 -0.09
N CYS A 7 12.63 8.80 -0.79
CA CYS A 7 11.89 9.08 -2.02
C CYS A 7 12.11 7.99 -3.08
N MET A 8 13.35 7.52 -3.24
CA MET A 8 13.65 6.45 -4.19
C MET A 8 13.01 5.12 -3.78
N GLY A 9 13.02 4.78 -2.49
CA GLY A 9 12.31 3.61 -1.98
C GLY A 9 10.82 3.66 -2.31
N ASN A 10 10.16 4.77 -2.01
CA ASN A 10 8.75 4.97 -2.33
C ASN A 10 8.45 4.89 -3.84
N ILE A 11 9.35 5.40 -4.69
CA ILE A 11 9.23 5.28 -6.15
C ILE A 11 9.31 3.82 -6.59
N ILE A 12 10.24 3.04 -6.05
CA ILE A 12 10.38 1.61 -6.35
C ILE A 12 9.12 0.84 -5.94
N GLU A 13 8.58 1.10 -4.76
CA GLU A 13 7.34 0.48 -4.29
C GLU A 13 6.13 0.85 -5.15
N LEU A 14 6.03 2.10 -5.59
CA LEU A 14 4.97 2.55 -6.52
C LEU A 14 5.12 1.87 -7.88
N CYS A 15 6.33 1.74 -8.41
CA CYS A 15 6.60 0.98 -9.63
C CYS A 15 6.19 -0.49 -9.46
N ALA A 16 6.50 -1.12 -8.34
CA ALA A 16 6.09 -2.49 -8.05
C ALA A 16 4.56 -2.62 -8.06
N ALA A 17 3.84 -1.73 -7.39
CA ALA A 17 2.38 -1.77 -7.34
C ALA A 17 1.71 -1.51 -8.69
N HIS A 18 2.31 -0.68 -9.56
CA HIS A 18 1.78 -0.42 -10.91
C HIS A 18 2.05 -1.55 -11.90
N LEU A 19 3.25 -2.14 -11.85
CA LEU A 19 3.64 -3.23 -12.75
C LEU A 19 3.05 -4.58 -12.33
N TYR A 20 2.87 -4.78 -11.03
CA TYR A 20 2.43 -6.03 -10.41
C TYR A 20 1.26 -5.76 -9.46
N PRO A 21 0.05 -5.48 -9.97
CA PRO A 21 -1.09 -5.04 -9.17
C PRO A 21 -1.68 -6.12 -8.24
N ASP A 22 -1.21 -7.38 -8.33
CA ASP A 22 -1.60 -8.40 -7.36
C ASP A 22 -1.04 -8.04 -5.97
N PRO A 23 -1.91 -7.83 -4.96
CA PRO A 23 -1.48 -7.48 -3.60
C PRO A 23 -0.47 -8.46 -2.99
N LYS A 24 -0.55 -9.75 -3.32
CA LYS A 24 0.40 -10.74 -2.81
C LYS A 24 1.82 -10.48 -3.29
N SER A 25 1.97 -10.04 -4.55
CA SER A 25 3.27 -9.74 -5.15
C SER A 25 3.85 -8.44 -4.60
N TYR A 26 3.16 -7.31 -4.78
CA TYR A 26 3.77 -6.02 -4.39
C TYR A 26 3.84 -5.81 -2.88
N LEU A 27 2.87 -6.29 -2.08
CA LEU A 27 2.96 -6.23 -0.61
C LEU A 27 4.03 -7.19 -0.09
N GLY A 28 4.17 -8.38 -0.67
CA GLY A 28 5.26 -9.29 -0.35
C GLY A 28 6.62 -8.63 -0.57
N PHE A 29 6.81 -8.02 -1.74
CA PHE A 29 8.00 -7.25 -2.07
C PHE A 29 8.27 -6.11 -1.08
N THR A 30 7.25 -5.28 -0.78
CA THR A 30 7.36 -4.19 0.20
C THR A 30 7.72 -4.71 1.59
N MET A 31 7.13 -5.82 2.03
CA MET A 31 7.45 -6.44 3.32
C MET A 31 8.87 -6.99 3.35
N CYS A 32 9.37 -7.53 2.24
CA CYS A 32 10.76 -7.95 2.11
C CYS A 32 11.71 -6.75 2.30
N LEU A 33 11.48 -5.65 1.58
CA LEU A 33 12.28 -4.43 1.71
C LEU A 33 12.29 -3.90 3.16
N THR A 34 11.13 -3.90 3.84
CA THR A 34 11.01 -3.35 5.18
C THR A 34 11.72 -4.16 6.26
N ARG A 35 12.07 -5.42 6.02
CA ARG A 35 12.92 -6.19 6.94
C ARG A 35 14.28 -5.54 7.13
N ASP A 36 14.84 -5.02 6.04
CA ASP A 36 16.15 -4.38 6.00
C ASP A 36 16.05 -2.91 5.55
N TYR A 37 15.06 -2.20 6.10
CA TYR A 37 14.66 -0.85 5.67
C TYR A 37 15.80 0.17 5.62
N LYS A 38 16.88 -0.03 6.40
CA LYS A 38 18.04 0.85 6.40
C LYS A 38 18.86 0.77 5.12
N ASP A 39 18.72 -0.35 4.41
CA ASP A 39 19.42 -0.61 3.17
C ASP A 39 18.60 -0.24 1.92
N ILE A 40 17.37 0.26 2.11
CA ILE A 40 16.59 0.82 1.01
C ILE A 40 17.24 2.15 0.56
N PRO A 41 17.48 2.35 -0.73
CA PRO A 41 17.13 1.55 -1.92
C PRO A 41 18.35 0.81 -2.53
N GLN A 42 19.21 0.21 -1.73
CA GLN A 42 20.38 -0.50 -2.25
C GLN A 42 19.97 -1.57 -3.27
N ARG A 43 20.70 -1.60 -4.40
CA ARG A 43 20.38 -2.46 -5.53
C ARG A 43 20.26 -3.94 -5.13
N SER A 44 21.20 -4.44 -4.35
CA SER A 44 21.22 -5.85 -3.91
C SER A 44 19.95 -6.24 -3.17
N LEU A 45 19.50 -5.41 -2.21
CA LEU A 45 18.27 -5.65 -1.47
C LEU A 45 17.05 -5.63 -2.39
N VAL A 46 16.96 -4.66 -3.28
CA VAL A 46 15.81 -4.52 -4.21
C VAL A 46 15.75 -5.71 -5.17
N GLU A 47 16.91 -6.14 -5.70
CA GLU A 47 17.03 -7.25 -6.63
C GLU A 47 16.66 -8.59 -5.97
N ASP A 48 17.16 -8.84 -4.76
CA ASP A 48 16.85 -10.04 -3.97
C ASP A 48 15.36 -10.11 -3.62
N CYS A 49 14.77 -9.01 -3.12
CA CYS A 49 13.35 -8.95 -2.82
C CYS A 49 12.46 -9.07 -4.07
N ALA A 50 12.88 -8.50 -5.20
CA ALA A 50 12.16 -8.65 -6.45
C ALA A 50 12.14 -10.13 -6.89
N LEU A 51 13.29 -10.80 -6.82
CA LEU A 51 13.41 -12.23 -7.15
C LEU A 51 12.55 -13.10 -6.23
N GLU A 52 12.57 -12.86 -4.91
CA GLU A 52 11.80 -13.62 -3.92
C GLU A 52 10.29 -13.55 -4.20
N HIS A 53 9.79 -12.41 -4.71
CA HIS A 53 8.36 -12.18 -4.93
C HIS A 53 7.93 -12.21 -6.41
N GLY A 54 8.82 -12.68 -7.29
CA GLY A 54 8.52 -12.87 -8.72
C GLY A 54 8.37 -11.58 -9.51
N LEU A 55 9.02 -10.50 -9.07
CA LEU A 55 9.10 -9.24 -9.80
C LEU A 55 10.36 -9.20 -10.66
N ASP A 56 10.25 -8.65 -11.86
CA ASP A 56 11.38 -8.41 -12.75
C ASP A 56 12.10 -7.12 -12.35
N PHE A 57 13.31 -7.26 -11.81
CA PHE A 57 14.12 -6.12 -11.39
C PHE A 57 14.43 -5.16 -12.55
N GLY A 58 14.66 -5.68 -13.78
CA GLY A 58 14.90 -4.86 -14.95
C GLY A 58 13.72 -3.92 -15.24
N LYS A 59 12.50 -4.46 -15.21
CA LYS A 59 11.27 -3.67 -15.40
C LYS A 59 11.04 -2.67 -14.28
N LEU A 60 11.34 -3.03 -13.03
CA LEU A 60 11.28 -2.09 -11.91
C LEU A 60 12.24 -0.92 -12.14
N ASN A 61 13.49 -1.21 -12.52
CA ASN A 61 14.49 -0.19 -12.79
C ASN A 61 14.11 0.71 -13.97
N GLU A 62 13.62 0.13 -15.08
CA GLU A 62 13.10 0.89 -16.22
C GLU A 62 11.95 1.82 -15.81
N CYS A 63 11.03 1.34 -14.98
CA CYS A 63 9.94 2.15 -14.46
C CYS A 63 10.43 3.37 -13.67
N THR A 64 11.43 3.21 -12.82
CA THR A 64 11.95 4.31 -11.99
C THR A 64 12.59 5.42 -12.80
N VAL A 65 13.14 5.10 -13.99
CA VAL A 65 13.83 6.06 -14.86
C VAL A 65 13.02 6.50 -16.08
N ALA A 66 11.81 5.95 -16.29
CA ALA A 66 10.94 6.28 -17.41
C ALA A 66 10.74 7.79 -17.52
N GLU A 67 10.90 8.35 -18.73
CA GLU A 67 10.84 9.78 -18.99
C GLU A 67 11.74 10.60 -18.04
N SER A 68 12.98 10.18 -17.84
CA SER A 68 13.93 10.79 -16.90
C SER A 68 13.39 10.85 -15.46
N GLY A 69 12.61 9.85 -15.06
CA GLY A 69 11.98 9.73 -13.75
C GLY A 69 10.67 10.51 -13.60
N GLY A 70 10.20 11.17 -14.65
CA GLY A 70 9.01 12.03 -14.62
C GLY A 70 7.73 11.26 -14.27
N VAL A 71 7.55 10.07 -14.84
CA VAL A 71 6.37 9.23 -14.62
C VAL A 71 6.26 8.79 -13.17
N ALA A 72 7.29 8.16 -12.64
CA ALA A 72 7.29 7.64 -11.27
C ALA A 72 7.23 8.76 -10.22
N MET A 73 7.84 9.91 -10.49
CA MET A 73 7.72 11.10 -9.65
C MET A 73 6.29 11.68 -9.69
N GLY A 74 5.59 11.56 -10.81
CA GLY A 74 4.16 11.89 -10.92
C GLY A 74 3.34 11.04 -9.97
N TRP A 75 3.51 9.73 -9.98
CA TRP A 75 2.83 8.81 -9.07
C TRP A 75 3.14 9.09 -7.60
N LEU A 76 4.38 9.45 -7.28
CA LEU A 76 4.74 9.84 -5.92
C LEU A 76 3.98 11.07 -5.45
N ARG A 77 3.88 12.11 -6.30
CA ARG A 77 3.08 13.31 -6.00
C ARG A 77 1.60 12.98 -5.81
N ASP A 78 1.04 12.12 -6.67
CA ASP A 78 -0.35 11.67 -6.57
C ASP A 78 -0.60 10.87 -5.29
N SER A 79 0.34 10.02 -4.90
CA SER A 79 0.27 9.27 -3.63
C SER A 79 0.28 10.19 -2.41
N VAL A 80 1.15 11.20 -2.40
CA VAL A 80 1.20 12.22 -1.34
C VAL A 80 -0.11 13.01 -1.29
N ARG A 81 -0.64 13.44 -2.44
CA ARG A 81 -1.92 14.14 -2.51
C ARG A 81 -3.06 13.29 -1.94
N ARG A 82 -3.17 12.02 -2.34
CA ARG A 82 -4.18 11.09 -1.80
C ARG A 82 -4.09 10.95 -0.28
N SER A 83 -2.88 10.85 0.27
CA SER A 83 -2.68 10.76 1.71
C SER A 83 -3.15 12.04 2.41
N THR A 84 -2.86 13.21 1.83
CA THR A 84 -3.31 14.50 2.35
C THR A 84 -4.84 14.63 2.31
N GLU A 85 -5.46 14.32 1.17
CA GLU A 85 -6.92 14.33 0.99
C GLU A 85 -7.63 13.36 1.93
N ALA A 86 -6.99 12.24 2.25
CA ALA A 86 -7.46 11.25 3.21
C ALA A 86 -7.26 11.66 4.68
N GLY A 87 -6.70 12.85 4.95
CA GLY A 87 -6.41 13.33 6.31
C GLY A 87 -5.31 12.54 7.03
N VAL A 88 -4.49 11.79 6.29
CA VAL A 88 -3.39 11.01 6.86
C VAL A 88 -2.21 11.93 7.16
N THR A 89 -1.88 12.11 8.43
CA THR A 89 -0.79 12.97 8.89
C THR A 89 0.35 12.21 9.57
N LYS A 90 0.13 10.92 9.88
CA LYS A 90 1.11 10.07 10.57
C LYS A 90 1.40 8.83 9.74
N SER A 91 2.68 8.43 9.70
CA SER A 91 3.07 7.17 9.09
C SER A 91 2.53 5.99 9.86
N CYS A 92 2.22 4.92 9.10
CA CYS A 92 1.43 3.78 9.47
C CYS A 92 0.01 4.13 9.94
N THR A 93 -0.68 4.97 9.20
CA THR A 93 -2.14 5.08 9.30
C THR A 93 -2.77 3.97 8.46
N VAL A 94 -3.44 3.04 9.14
CA VAL A 94 -4.24 1.98 8.51
C VAL A 94 -5.65 2.50 8.31
N ARG A 95 -6.19 2.34 7.10
CA ARG A 95 -7.56 2.72 6.74
C ARG A 95 -8.35 1.51 6.29
N LEU A 96 -9.62 1.49 6.63
CA LEU A 96 -10.58 0.47 6.18
C LEU A 96 -11.85 1.19 5.71
N ASN A 97 -12.27 0.96 4.46
CA ASN A 97 -13.41 1.65 3.82
C ASN A 97 -13.36 3.17 3.96
N GLU A 98 -12.23 3.76 3.60
CA GLU A 98 -11.97 5.20 3.61
C GLU A 98 -11.89 5.83 5.02
N GLU A 99 -12.12 5.09 6.10
CA GLU A 99 -12.00 5.56 7.49
C GLU A 99 -10.68 5.11 8.13
N ILE A 100 -10.17 5.92 9.06
CA ILE A 100 -9.00 5.53 9.86
C ILE A 100 -9.38 4.38 10.77
N TYR A 101 -8.71 3.25 10.58
CA TYR A 101 -8.90 2.05 11.40
C TYR A 101 -7.97 2.03 12.61
N CYS A 102 -6.70 2.38 12.41
CA CYS A 102 -5.68 2.32 13.45
C CYS A 102 -4.44 3.11 13.02
N ILE A 103 -3.73 3.70 13.97
CA ILE A 103 -2.50 4.45 13.72
C ILE A 103 -1.36 3.81 14.52
N ARG A 104 -0.25 3.53 13.83
CA ARG A 104 1.00 3.17 14.50
C ARG A 104 1.99 4.31 14.39
N ASP A 105 2.34 4.90 15.54
CA ASP A 105 3.25 6.02 15.62
C ASP A 105 4.14 5.89 16.85
N GLY A 106 5.44 6.18 16.72
CA GLY A 106 6.40 6.08 17.83
C GLY A 106 6.44 4.70 18.49
N GLY A 107 6.21 3.62 17.72
CA GLY A 107 6.19 2.25 18.24
C GLY A 107 4.91 1.87 19.02
N LYS A 108 3.91 2.74 19.05
CA LYS A 108 2.63 2.52 19.74
C LYS A 108 1.47 2.49 18.75
N TRP A 109 0.44 1.73 19.10
CA TRP A 109 -0.85 1.75 18.41
C TRP A 109 -1.79 2.72 19.12
N THR A 110 -2.43 3.60 18.34
CA THR A 110 -3.40 4.60 18.80
C THR A 110 -4.60 4.64 17.87
N ASP A 111 -5.70 5.17 18.37
CA ASP A 111 -6.94 5.36 17.59
C ASP A 111 -7.43 4.08 16.88
N CYS A 112 -7.42 2.96 17.62
CA CYS A 112 -7.81 1.64 17.14
C CYS A 112 -9.12 1.18 17.81
N PRO A 113 -10.29 1.69 17.41
CA PRO A 113 -11.57 1.41 18.08
C PRO A 113 -11.94 -0.08 18.08
N ASN A 114 -11.45 -0.85 17.13
CA ASN A 114 -11.71 -2.30 17.04
C ASN A 114 -10.55 -3.17 17.52
N GLY A 115 -9.50 -2.54 18.09
CA GLY A 115 -8.29 -3.21 18.53
C GLY A 115 -7.13 -3.13 17.52
N PRO A 116 -5.87 -3.21 18.00
CA PRO A 116 -4.68 -3.07 17.17
C PRO A 116 -4.15 -4.40 16.62
N GLY A 117 -4.76 -5.52 16.96
CA GLY A 117 -4.28 -6.85 16.58
C GLY A 117 -4.62 -7.21 15.14
N VAL A 118 -3.82 -8.11 14.57
CA VAL A 118 -4.10 -8.63 13.20
C VAL A 118 -5.47 -9.28 13.13
N ASN A 119 -5.85 -10.08 14.14
CA ASN A 119 -7.16 -10.72 14.19
C ASN A 119 -8.31 -9.71 14.28
N ASP A 120 -8.11 -8.58 14.99
CA ASP A 120 -9.12 -7.51 15.06
C ASP A 120 -9.37 -6.91 13.67
N LEU A 121 -8.31 -6.69 12.88
CA LEU A 121 -8.42 -6.22 11.50
C LEU A 121 -9.12 -7.26 10.60
N VAL A 122 -8.77 -8.54 10.72
CA VAL A 122 -9.43 -9.62 9.95
C VAL A 122 -10.92 -9.65 10.24
N ILE A 123 -11.33 -9.62 11.52
CA ILE A 123 -12.75 -9.58 11.93
C ILE A 123 -13.45 -8.33 11.37
N ALA A 124 -12.78 -7.17 11.40
CA ALA A 124 -13.33 -5.93 10.86
C ALA A 124 -13.56 -6.01 9.34
N ILE A 125 -12.62 -6.60 8.59
CA ILE A 125 -12.72 -6.84 7.15
C ILE A 125 -13.88 -7.79 6.85
N GLU A 126 -13.97 -8.91 7.57
CA GLU A 126 -15.06 -9.88 7.39
C GLU A 126 -16.45 -9.27 7.61
N LYS A 127 -16.60 -8.44 8.65
CA LYS A 127 -17.86 -7.72 8.90
C LYS A 127 -18.24 -6.80 7.75
N GLN A 128 -17.27 -6.04 7.21
CA GLN A 128 -17.49 -5.14 6.08
C GLN A 128 -17.88 -5.92 4.82
N TYR A 129 -17.21 -7.03 4.56
CA TYR A 129 -17.52 -7.91 3.43
C TYR A 129 -18.95 -8.46 3.50
N GLN A 130 -19.39 -8.94 4.68
CA GLN A 130 -20.74 -9.45 4.88
C GLN A 130 -21.81 -8.37 4.71
N GLN A 131 -21.55 -7.13 5.18
CA GLN A 131 -22.46 -6.00 5.02
C GLN A 131 -22.61 -5.60 3.55
N SER A 132 -21.53 -5.58 2.78
CA SER A 132 -21.56 -5.26 1.34
C SER A 132 -22.29 -6.36 0.55
N ALA A 133 -22.12 -7.62 0.88
CA ALA A 133 -22.83 -8.74 0.25
C ALA A 133 -24.33 -8.68 0.52
N SER A 134 -24.75 -8.33 1.74
CA SER A 134 -26.16 -8.20 2.12
C SER A 134 -26.85 -7.03 1.42
N SER A 135 -26.16 -5.91 1.21
CA SER A 135 -26.68 -4.72 0.52
C SER A 135 -26.88 -4.94 -0.99
N THR A 136 -26.12 -5.85 -1.60
CA THR A 136 -26.26 -6.21 -3.02
C THR A 136 -27.40 -7.19 -3.26
N ALA A 137 -27.68 -8.08 -2.32
CA ALA A 137 -28.76 -9.06 -2.40
C ALA A 137 -30.19 -8.43 -2.30
N GLY A 138 -30.30 -7.22 -1.75
CA GLY A 138 -31.58 -6.50 -1.58
C GLY A 138 -32.06 -5.71 -2.81
N LYS A 139 -31.27 -5.62 -3.89
CA LYS A 139 -31.65 -4.96 -5.16
C LYS A 139 -32.08 -5.96 -6.22
N SER A 140 -33.20 -6.64 -6.03
CA SER A 140 -33.93 -7.28 -7.14
C SER A 140 -34.53 -6.21 -8.04
N PRO A 141 -34.38 -6.29 -9.38
CA PRO A 141 -35.06 -5.39 -10.27
C PRO A 141 -36.56 -5.68 -10.20
N SER A 142 -37.33 -4.67 -9.80
CA SER A 142 -38.79 -4.70 -9.93
C SER A 142 -39.12 -4.73 -11.43
N ILE A 143 -39.56 -5.88 -11.93
CA ILE A 143 -40.13 -6.02 -13.27
C ILE A 143 -41.51 -5.37 -13.21
N ALA A 144 -41.64 -4.16 -13.75
CA ALA A 144 -42.95 -3.57 -14.02
C ALA A 144 -43.58 -4.32 -15.21
N HIS A 145 -44.76 -4.87 -14.95
CA HIS A 145 -45.68 -5.35 -15.99
C HIS A 145 -46.47 -4.18 -16.56
#